data_276b2071d98b7af9b75e222e7172e13f
#
_entry.id   276b2071d98b7af9b75e222e7172e13f
#
_cell.length_a   1.000
_cell.length_b   1.000
_cell.length_c   1.000
_cell.angle_alpha   90.00
_cell.angle_beta   90.00
_cell.angle_gamma   90.00
#
_symmetry.space_group_name_H-M   'P 1'
#
loop_
_entity.id
_entity.type
_entity.pdbx_description
1 polymer ?
#
loop_
_entity_poly.entity_id
_entity_poly.type
_entity_poly.pdbx_seq_one_letter_code
_entity_poly.pdbx_strand_id
1 'polypeptide(L)'
;INPSKMTSGSSLKYRKYLMNVDFDDYIRSHNPDAIALAERTLKAATNNSINGAGLDSVKLANIIGKLYMNNNETEKLLVNAQFNSLFDSIKKNLQEEHERLIDEWAKNGSNPKNKPLDPFNVIATIDVSGSMSGANVINPAVLLGIIVTKLSTVGNFFITFSENPTIVTINPEDNIFDIFSLVM
;
A
#
# COMPACT_ATOMS: atom_id res chain seq x y z
N ILE A 1 -17.57 18.53 2.45
CA ILE A 1 -16.54 17.67 1.82
C ILE A 1 -17.04 16.23 1.79
N ASN A 2 -16.86 15.53 0.67
CA ASN A 2 -17.10 14.10 0.54
C ASN A 2 -15.75 13.37 0.46
N PRO A 3 -15.35 12.61 1.49
CA PRO A 3 -14.04 11.96 1.54
C PRO A 3 -13.78 10.99 0.37
N SER A 4 -14.79 10.25 -0.07
CA SER A 4 -14.67 9.29 -1.18
C SER A 4 -14.49 9.96 -2.56
N LYS A 5 -14.77 11.25 -2.68
CA LYS A 5 -14.59 12.03 -3.92
C LYS A 5 -13.33 12.88 -3.93
N MET A 6 -12.56 12.87 -2.84
CA MET A 6 -11.29 13.61 -2.79
C MET A 6 -10.25 12.91 -3.67
N THR A 7 -9.32 13.70 -4.21
CA THR A 7 -8.13 13.10 -4.84
C THR A 7 -7.30 12.39 -3.78
N SER A 8 -6.66 11.30 -4.17
CA SER A 8 -5.83 10.49 -3.29
C SER A 8 -4.73 11.31 -2.59
N GLY A 9 -4.05 12.19 -3.31
CA GLY A 9 -3.03 13.07 -2.75
C GLY A 9 -3.57 14.09 -1.74
N SER A 10 -4.76 14.65 -1.97
CA SER A 10 -5.41 15.57 -1.03
C SER A 10 -5.85 14.84 0.24
N SER A 11 -6.43 13.66 0.09
CA SER A 11 -6.86 12.81 1.21
C SER A 11 -5.66 12.45 2.10
N LEU A 12 -4.55 12.05 1.52
CA LEU A 12 -3.32 11.72 2.25
C LEU A 12 -2.72 12.95 2.94
N LYS A 13 -2.70 14.11 2.27
CA LYS A 13 -2.16 15.37 2.83
C LYS A 13 -2.96 15.86 4.03
N TYR A 14 -4.29 15.78 3.95
CA TYR A 14 -5.20 16.32 4.97
C TYR A 14 -5.78 15.26 5.92
N ARG A 15 -5.17 14.07 5.98
CA ARG A 15 -5.67 12.91 6.74
C ARG A 15 -6.02 13.22 8.20
N LYS A 16 -5.17 13.98 8.92
CA LYS A 16 -5.43 14.36 10.31
C LYS A 16 -6.67 15.24 10.45
N TYR A 17 -6.87 16.18 9.53
CA TYR A 17 -8.08 17.01 9.49
C TYR A 17 -9.33 16.20 9.15
N LEU A 18 -9.21 15.26 8.20
CA LEU A 18 -10.30 14.41 7.78
C LEU A 18 -10.76 13.47 8.91
N MET A 19 -9.82 13.01 9.73
CA MET A 19 -10.10 12.13 10.87
C MET A 19 -10.31 12.92 12.17
N ASN A 20 -10.13 14.25 12.14
CA ASN A 20 -10.24 15.13 13.30
C ASN A 20 -9.33 14.73 14.48
N VAL A 21 -8.12 14.28 14.18
CA VAL A 21 -7.11 13.85 15.17
C VAL A 21 -5.82 14.64 15.08
N ASP A 22 -5.08 14.66 16.16
CA ASP A 22 -3.71 15.15 16.22
C ASP A 22 -2.66 14.00 16.18
N PHE A 23 -1.46 14.22 16.74
CA PHE A 23 -0.37 13.25 16.70
C PHE A 23 -0.59 12.04 17.61
N ASP A 24 -1.38 12.19 18.67
CA ASP A 24 -1.63 11.18 19.71
C ASP A 24 -3.07 10.64 19.67
N ASP A 25 -3.74 10.78 18.53
CA ASP A 25 -5.14 10.38 18.30
C ASP A 25 -6.18 11.16 19.16
N TYR A 26 -5.76 12.29 19.77
CA TYR A 26 -6.69 13.16 20.48
C TYR A 26 -7.60 13.92 19.49
N ILE A 27 -8.84 14.16 19.91
CA ILE A 27 -9.79 14.94 19.12
C ILE A 27 -9.24 16.36 18.92
N ARG A 28 -9.05 16.74 17.66
CA ARG A 28 -8.48 18.03 17.27
C ARG A 28 -9.46 19.19 17.44
N SER A 29 -10.73 18.95 17.22
CA SER A 29 -11.78 19.98 17.26
C SER A 29 -13.11 19.41 17.74
N HIS A 30 -13.77 20.14 18.63
CA HIS A 30 -15.12 19.84 19.09
C HIS A 30 -16.21 20.48 18.21
N ASN A 31 -15.83 21.07 17.06
CA ASN A 31 -16.79 21.61 16.11
C ASN A 31 -17.64 20.46 15.52
N PRO A 32 -18.99 20.56 15.54
CA PRO A 32 -19.87 19.52 15.01
C PRO A 32 -19.61 19.13 13.55
N ASP A 33 -19.21 20.10 12.72
CA ASP A 33 -18.89 19.83 11.30
C ASP A 33 -17.60 19.02 11.14
N ALA A 34 -16.60 19.24 12.01
CA ALA A 34 -15.36 18.47 12.03
C ALA A 34 -15.61 17.04 12.50
N ILE A 35 -16.45 16.86 13.53
CA ILE A 35 -16.86 15.55 14.02
C ILE A 35 -17.63 14.79 12.93
N ALA A 36 -18.64 15.41 12.32
CA ALA A 36 -19.42 14.79 11.25
C ALA A 36 -18.58 14.48 10.00
N LEU A 37 -17.51 15.24 9.72
CA LEU A 37 -16.56 14.92 8.66
C LEU A 37 -15.72 13.69 9.02
N ALA A 38 -15.25 13.62 10.25
CA ALA A 38 -14.46 12.48 10.74
C ALA A 38 -15.25 11.16 10.71
N GLU A 39 -16.52 11.18 11.16
CA GLU A 39 -17.42 10.03 11.09
C GLU A 39 -17.63 9.55 9.65
N ARG A 40 -17.86 10.47 8.71
CA ARG A 40 -17.98 10.13 7.28
C ARG A 40 -16.67 9.57 6.70
N THR A 41 -15.54 10.11 7.11
CA THR A 41 -14.23 9.65 6.66
C THR A 41 -13.93 8.26 7.22
N LEU A 42 -14.19 8.03 8.50
CA LEU A 42 -14.07 6.74 9.16
C LEU A 42 -14.92 5.67 8.46
N LYS A 43 -16.19 5.97 8.21
CA LYS A 43 -17.09 5.08 7.47
C LYS A 43 -16.58 4.77 6.05
N ALA A 44 -16.05 5.78 5.35
CA ALA A 44 -15.49 5.60 4.01
C ALA A 44 -14.21 4.74 4.05
N ALA A 45 -13.35 4.91 5.06
CA ALA A 45 -12.14 4.12 5.25
C ALA A 45 -12.47 2.66 5.60
N THR A 46 -13.40 2.42 6.53
CA THR A 46 -13.86 1.07 6.90
C THR A 46 -14.45 0.31 5.70
N ASN A 47 -15.11 1.01 4.79
CA ASN A 47 -15.71 0.42 3.59
C ASN A 47 -14.76 0.40 2.38
N ASN A 48 -13.46 0.66 2.56
CA ASN A 48 -12.46 0.77 1.49
C ASN A 48 -12.90 1.67 0.32
N SER A 49 -13.68 2.72 0.60
CA SER A 49 -14.20 3.65 -0.41
C SER A 49 -13.37 4.95 -0.50
N ILE A 50 -12.20 5.00 0.10
CA ILE A 50 -11.23 6.09 -0.01
C ILE A 50 -10.38 5.87 -1.27
N ASN A 51 -10.28 6.91 -2.09
CA ASN A 51 -9.47 6.84 -3.30
C ASN A 51 -7.97 6.84 -2.96
N GLY A 52 -7.27 5.78 -3.34
CA GLY A 52 -5.81 5.63 -3.26
C GLY A 52 -5.15 5.48 -4.62
N ALA A 53 -5.94 5.26 -5.70
CA ALA A 53 -5.41 5.14 -7.05
C ALA A 53 -4.63 6.41 -7.45
N GLY A 54 -3.44 6.25 -8.02
CA GLY A 54 -2.56 7.37 -8.39
C GLY A 54 -1.86 8.05 -7.21
N LEU A 55 -1.82 7.44 -6.01
CA LEU A 55 -0.95 7.89 -4.93
C LEU A 55 0.51 7.74 -5.33
N ASP A 56 1.31 8.71 -4.90
CA ASP A 56 2.76 8.58 -4.86
C ASP A 56 3.15 7.53 -3.81
N SER A 57 3.59 6.36 -4.29
CA SER A 57 3.93 5.21 -3.45
C SER A 57 5.07 5.51 -2.46
N VAL A 58 6.02 6.39 -2.83
CA VAL A 58 7.12 6.80 -1.95
C VAL A 58 6.59 7.64 -0.79
N LYS A 59 5.67 8.57 -1.07
CA LYS A 59 5.02 9.37 -0.01
C LYS A 59 4.19 8.50 0.92
N LEU A 60 3.42 7.55 0.36
CA LEU A 60 2.62 6.61 1.13
C LEU A 60 3.52 5.75 2.03
N ALA A 61 4.59 5.18 1.49
CA ALA A 61 5.55 4.37 2.24
C ALA A 61 6.18 5.12 3.41
N ASN A 62 6.58 6.37 3.19
CA ASN A 62 7.15 7.20 4.24
C ASN A 62 6.13 7.58 5.33
N ILE A 63 4.84 7.68 4.99
CA ILE A 63 3.78 7.89 5.97
C ILE A 63 3.54 6.61 6.77
N ILE A 64 3.47 5.45 6.12
CA ILE A 64 3.37 4.15 6.78
C ILE A 64 4.55 3.97 7.74
N GLY A 65 5.78 4.19 7.28
CA GLY A 65 6.98 4.10 8.11
C GLY A 65 7.02 5.05 9.32
N LYS A 66 6.31 6.19 9.26
CA LYS A 66 6.15 7.10 10.41
C LYS A 66 5.05 6.66 11.37
N LEU A 67 4.04 5.97 10.86
CA LEU A 67 2.84 5.62 11.64
C LEU A 67 2.90 4.23 12.24
N TYR A 68 3.72 3.31 11.70
CA TYR A 68 3.68 1.90 12.15
C TYR A 68 4.00 1.74 13.65
N MET A 69 4.86 2.58 14.22
CA MET A 69 5.20 2.59 15.64
C MET A 69 4.26 3.46 16.50
N ASN A 70 3.37 4.22 15.90
CA ASN A 70 2.49 5.14 16.63
C ASN A 70 1.16 4.47 16.99
N ASN A 71 0.54 4.91 18.08
CA ASN A 71 -0.77 4.42 18.54
C ASN A 71 -1.96 5.16 17.86
N ASN A 72 -1.73 5.78 16.69
CA ASN A 72 -2.76 6.54 15.97
C ASN A 72 -3.57 5.61 15.06
N GLU A 73 -4.44 4.80 15.65
CA GLU A 73 -5.22 3.79 14.93
C GLU A 73 -6.21 4.41 13.94
N THR A 74 -6.75 5.57 14.27
CA THR A 74 -7.70 6.29 13.40
C THR A 74 -7.02 6.74 12.10
N GLU A 75 -5.81 7.29 12.20
CA GLU A 75 -5.02 7.71 11.02
C GLU A 75 -4.55 6.49 10.22
N LYS A 76 -4.12 5.41 10.89
CA LYS A 76 -3.74 4.15 10.25
C LYS A 76 -4.86 3.56 9.42
N LEU A 77 -6.09 3.58 9.93
CA LEU A 77 -7.25 3.05 9.20
C LEU A 77 -7.45 3.77 7.84
N LEU A 78 -7.35 5.10 7.82
CA LEU A 78 -7.45 5.87 6.57
C LEU A 78 -6.32 5.54 5.60
N VAL A 79 -5.09 5.47 6.12
CA VAL A 79 -3.89 5.16 5.31
C VAL A 79 -3.94 3.73 4.77
N ASN A 80 -4.42 2.77 5.57
CA ASN A 80 -4.64 1.38 5.12
C ASN A 80 -5.68 1.30 3.99
N ALA A 81 -6.79 2.02 4.11
CA ALA A 81 -7.80 2.07 3.03
C ALA A 81 -7.24 2.69 1.74
N GLN A 82 -6.35 3.68 1.84
CA GLN A 82 -5.66 4.26 0.70
C GLN A 82 -4.66 3.28 0.07
N PHE A 83 -3.95 2.52 0.89
CA PHE A 83 -3.06 1.46 0.43
C PHE A 83 -3.85 0.38 -0.34
N ASN A 84 -4.96 -0.10 0.21
CA ASN A 84 -5.81 -1.10 -0.45
C ASN A 84 -6.29 -0.61 -1.82
N SER A 85 -6.77 0.63 -1.91
CA SER A 85 -7.21 1.22 -3.18
C SER A 85 -6.06 1.37 -4.20
N LEU A 86 -4.84 1.71 -3.75
CA LEU A 86 -3.64 1.74 -4.59
C LEU A 86 -3.29 0.34 -5.07
N PHE A 87 -3.29 -0.64 -4.17
CA PHE A 87 -2.98 -2.03 -4.45
C PHE A 87 -3.94 -2.62 -5.50
N ASP A 88 -5.25 -2.41 -5.33
CA ASP A 88 -6.28 -2.87 -6.27
C ASP A 88 -6.08 -2.25 -7.66
N SER A 89 -5.73 -0.96 -7.72
CA SER A 89 -5.41 -0.26 -8.97
C SER A 89 -4.18 -0.85 -9.66
N ILE A 90 -3.11 -1.15 -8.92
CA ILE A 90 -1.89 -1.77 -9.44
C ILE A 90 -2.22 -3.17 -9.98
N LYS A 91 -2.91 -3.98 -9.19
CA LYS A 91 -3.32 -5.34 -9.57
C LYS A 91 -4.12 -5.34 -10.87
N LYS A 92 -5.13 -4.48 -10.95
CA LYS A 92 -5.97 -4.33 -12.13
C LYS A 92 -5.15 -3.95 -13.37
N ASN A 93 -4.30 -2.92 -13.26
CA ASN A 93 -3.47 -2.46 -14.38
C ASN A 93 -2.51 -3.54 -14.87
N LEU A 94 -1.90 -4.31 -13.96
CA LEU A 94 -1.02 -5.43 -14.33
C LEU A 94 -1.79 -6.56 -15.03
N GLN A 95 -2.99 -6.88 -14.57
CA GLN A 95 -3.85 -7.88 -15.21
C GLN A 95 -4.23 -7.47 -16.63
N GLU A 96 -4.75 -6.25 -16.80
CA GLU A 96 -5.14 -5.70 -18.09
C GLU A 96 -3.96 -5.67 -19.08
N GLU A 97 -2.79 -5.26 -18.62
CA GLU A 97 -1.57 -5.23 -19.46
C GLU A 97 -1.10 -6.64 -19.83
N HIS A 98 -1.14 -7.59 -18.90
CA HIS A 98 -0.79 -8.97 -19.17
C HIS A 98 -1.73 -9.60 -20.20
N GLU A 99 -3.04 -9.40 -20.05
CA GLU A 99 -4.04 -9.87 -21.00
C GLU A 99 -3.80 -9.27 -22.40
N ARG A 100 -3.52 -7.97 -22.49
CA ARG A 100 -3.17 -7.31 -23.75
C ARG A 100 -1.94 -7.94 -24.41
N LEU A 101 -0.88 -8.19 -23.66
CA LEU A 101 0.35 -8.81 -24.15
C LEU A 101 0.12 -10.26 -24.63
N ILE A 102 -0.70 -11.03 -23.93
CA ILE A 102 -1.08 -12.40 -24.34
C ILE A 102 -1.86 -12.36 -25.64
N ASP A 103 -2.82 -11.45 -25.78
CA ASP A 103 -3.60 -11.28 -27.00
C ASP A 103 -2.72 -10.90 -28.22
N GLU A 104 -1.78 -9.97 -28.02
CA GLU A 104 -0.81 -9.60 -29.06
C GLU A 104 0.09 -10.77 -29.44
N TRP A 105 0.58 -11.53 -28.47
CA TRP A 105 1.38 -12.73 -28.72
C TRP A 105 0.60 -13.78 -29.51
N ALA A 106 -0.67 -14.01 -29.16
CA ALA A 106 -1.55 -14.95 -29.87
C ALA A 106 -1.77 -14.54 -31.34
N LYS A 107 -1.99 -13.23 -31.59
CA LYS A 107 -2.14 -12.68 -32.95
C LYS A 107 -0.88 -12.78 -33.80
N ASN A 108 0.29 -12.75 -33.16
CA ASN A 108 1.60 -12.80 -33.85
C ASN A 108 2.16 -14.23 -34.02
N GLY A 109 1.31 -15.25 -34.02
CA GLY A 109 1.67 -16.64 -34.31
C GLY A 109 2.14 -17.48 -33.16
N SER A 110 1.96 -17.01 -31.90
CA SER A 110 2.14 -17.77 -30.66
C SER A 110 3.51 -18.44 -30.51
N ASN A 111 4.59 -17.75 -30.89
CA ASN A 111 5.94 -18.31 -30.74
C ASN A 111 6.27 -18.53 -29.25
N PRO A 112 6.55 -19.78 -28.79
CA PRO A 112 6.79 -20.07 -27.37
C PRO A 112 7.96 -19.31 -26.76
N LYS A 113 8.96 -18.93 -27.59
CA LYS A 113 10.12 -18.17 -27.12
C LYS A 113 9.80 -16.72 -26.72
N ASN A 114 8.69 -16.19 -27.24
CA ASN A 114 8.27 -14.81 -27.02
C ASN A 114 6.97 -14.73 -26.21
N LYS A 115 6.59 -15.81 -25.50
CA LYS A 115 5.41 -15.80 -24.65
C LYS A 115 5.63 -14.80 -23.50
N PRO A 116 4.70 -13.87 -23.26
CA PRO A 116 4.77 -12.96 -22.13
C PRO A 116 4.88 -13.73 -20.80
N LEU A 117 5.75 -13.26 -19.92
CA LEU A 117 5.87 -13.81 -18.57
C LEU A 117 4.65 -13.40 -17.74
N ASP A 118 4.21 -14.29 -16.86
CA ASP A 118 3.19 -13.99 -15.89
C ASP A 118 3.78 -13.00 -14.84
N PRO A 119 3.26 -11.77 -14.73
CA PRO A 119 3.77 -10.77 -13.80
C PRO A 119 3.52 -11.13 -12.34
N PHE A 120 2.67 -12.11 -12.07
CA PHE A 120 2.35 -12.60 -10.72
C PHE A 120 3.20 -13.80 -10.29
N ASN A 121 3.97 -14.39 -11.19
CA ASN A 121 4.88 -15.50 -10.87
C ASN A 121 6.25 -14.97 -10.43
N VAL A 122 6.30 -14.28 -9.31
CA VAL A 122 7.47 -13.56 -8.78
C VAL A 122 7.64 -13.76 -7.29
N ILE A 123 8.87 -13.64 -6.81
CA ILE A 123 9.21 -13.58 -5.37
C ILE A 123 9.93 -12.26 -5.12
N ALA A 124 9.46 -11.51 -4.13
CA ALA A 124 10.14 -10.27 -3.72
C ALA A 124 11.39 -10.58 -2.89
N THR A 125 12.49 -9.88 -3.19
CA THR A 125 13.66 -9.79 -2.31
C THR A 125 13.83 -8.34 -1.91
N ILE A 126 13.82 -8.06 -0.61
CA ILE A 126 13.82 -6.70 -0.06
C ILE A 126 15.17 -6.46 0.62
N ASP A 127 15.91 -5.46 0.16
CA ASP A 127 17.11 -5.01 0.85
C ASP A 127 16.73 -4.20 2.09
N VAL A 128 17.07 -4.74 3.25
CA VAL A 128 16.89 -4.12 4.58
C VAL A 128 18.24 -3.92 5.28
N SER A 129 19.32 -3.90 4.54
CA SER A 129 20.66 -3.67 5.08
C SER A 129 20.78 -2.28 5.73
N GLY A 130 21.76 -2.12 6.63
CA GLY A 130 21.97 -0.86 7.35
C GLY A 130 22.22 0.34 6.46
N SER A 131 22.72 0.15 5.22
CA SER A 131 22.91 1.21 4.23
C SER A 131 21.58 1.83 3.75
N MET A 132 20.48 1.07 3.80
CA MET A 132 19.16 1.53 3.38
C MET A 132 18.54 2.52 4.37
N SER A 133 18.88 2.42 5.66
CA SER A 133 18.27 3.27 6.72
C SER A 133 18.68 4.74 6.64
N GLY A 134 19.89 5.03 6.16
CA GLY A 134 20.41 6.41 6.05
C GLY A 134 19.83 7.26 4.93
N ALA A 135 19.13 6.69 3.97
CA ALA A 135 18.68 7.33 2.74
C ALA A 135 17.15 7.51 2.63
N ASN A 136 16.38 7.18 3.67
CA ASN A 136 14.90 7.13 3.64
C ASN A 136 14.32 6.28 2.49
N VAL A 137 15.09 5.30 2.00
CA VAL A 137 14.69 4.42 0.89
C VAL A 137 14.13 3.09 1.36
N ILE A 138 14.37 2.73 2.63
CA ILE A 138 13.89 1.46 3.19
C ILE A 138 12.37 1.36 3.17
N ASN A 139 11.65 2.43 3.56
CA ASN A 139 10.18 2.41 3.57
C ASN A 139 9.58 2.14 2.18
N PRO A 140 10.00 2.83 1.09
CA PRO A 140 9.58 2.49 -0.26
C PRO A 140 9.95 1.09 -0.70
N ALA A 141 11.15 0.60 -0.36
CA ALA A 141 11.58 -0.75 -0.71
C ALA A 141 10.71 -1.81 -0.04
N VAL A 142 10.43 -1.65 1.25
CA VAL A 142 9.55 -2.55 2.02
C VAL A 142 8.13 -2.51 1.46
N LEU A 143 7.56 -1.32 1.21
CA LEU A 143 6.21 -1.21 0.65
C LEU A 143 6.11 -1.89 -0.71
N LEU A 144 7.09 -1.67 -1.60
CA LEU A 144 7.12 -2.31 -2.92
C LEU A 144 7.22 -3.85 -2.78
N GLY A 145 8.08 -4.34 -1.89
CA GLY A 145 8.20 -5.77 -1.62
C GLY A 145 6.90 -6.39 -1.12
N ILE A 146 6.18 -5.70 -0.22
CA ILE A 146 4.86 -6.14 0.26
C ILE A 146 3.84 -6.19 -0.89
N ILE A 147 3.81 -5.16 -1.76
CA ILE A 147 2.91 -5.13 -2.93
C ILE A 147 3.20 -6.33 -3.83
N VAL A 148 4.47 -6.56 -4.18
CA VAL A 148 4.88 -7.69 -5.03
C VAL A 148 4.49 -9.03 -4.39
N THR A 149 4.69 -9.19 -3.08
CA THR A 149 4.35 -10.42 -2.35
C THR A 149 2.85 -10.66 -2.33
N LYS A 150 2.03 -9.64 -2.08
CA LYS A 150 0.56 -9.75 -2.12
C LYS A 150 0.01 -10.04 -3.53
N LEU A 151 0.76 -9.70 -4.58
CA LEU A 151 0.41 -10.01 -5.97
C LEU A 151 0.90 -11.40 -6.40
N SER A 152 1.88 -11.97 -5.71
CA SER A 152 2.55 -13.20 -6.09
C SER A 152 1.62 -14.42 -6.05
N THR A 153 1.69 -15.26 -7.07
CA THR A 153 1.06 -16.60 -7.10
C THR A 153 1.99 -17.70 -6.59
N VAL A 154 3.26 -17.40 -6.33
CA VAL A 154 4.26 -18.36 -5.83
C VAL A 154 4.05 -18.65 -4.34
N GLY A 155 3.67 -17.65 -3.57
CA GLY A 155 3.42 -17.78 -2.14
C GLY A 155 3.38 -16.42 -1.44
N ASN A 156 2.86 -16.43 -0.21
CA ASN A 156 2.70 -15.24 0.62
C ASN A 156 3.97 -14.98 1.45
N PHE A 157 5.12 -14.91 0.83
CA PHE A 157 6.39 -14.66 1.49
C PHE A 157 7.32 -13.81 0.62
N PHE A 158 8.25 -13.15 1.26
CA PHE A 158 9.38 -12.48 0.63
C PHE A 158 10.69 -12.83 1.35
N ILE A 159 11.80 -12.53 0.73
CA ILE A 159 13.12 -12.73 1.28
C ILE A 159 13.70 -11.38 1.67
N THR A 160 14.16 -11.22 2.90
CA THR A 160 14.96 -10.04 3.27
C THR A 160 16.41 -10.25 2.90
N PHE A 161 17.03 -9.23 2.31
CA PHE A 161 18.45 -9.18 2.04
C PHE A 161 19.12 -8.29 3.09
N SER A 162 19.98 -8.88 3.92
CA SER A 162 20.76 -8.23 4.97
C SER A 162 21.96 -9.12 5.30
N GLU A 163 22.69 -8.81 6.36
CA GLU A 163 23.75 -9.71 6.88
C GLU A 163 23.22 -11.12 7.21
N ASN A 164 21.97 -11.21 7.66
CA ASN A 164 21.27 -12.48 7.92
C ASN A 164 19.95 -12.52 7.12
N PRO A 165 19.98 -13.04 5.88
CA PRO A 165 18.76 -13.14 5.08
C PRO A 165 17.72 -14.05 5.73
N THR A 166 16.47 -13.61 5.73
CA THR A 166 15.34 -14.37 6.30
C THR A 166 14.16 -14.44 5.35
N ILE A 167 13.36 -15.51 5.47
CA ILE A 167 12.08 -15.62 4.78
C ILE A 167 11.01 -15.09 5.73
N VAL A 168 10.28 -14.08 5.28
CA VAL A 168 9.16 -13.47 6.02
C VAL A 168 7.86 -13.89 5.35
N THR A 169 7.04 -14.65 6.08
CA THR A 169 5.70 -15.05 5.63
C THR A 169 4.68 -14.01 6.10
N ILE A 170 3.77 -13.63 5.23
CA ILE A 170 2.71 -12.67 5.52
C ILE A 170 1.34 -13.35 5.40
N ASN A 171 0.34 -12.82 6.11
CA ASN A 171 -1.05 -13.06 5.78
C ASN A 171 -1.52 -11.91 4.85
N PRO A 172 -1.93 -12.19 3.60
CA PRO A 172 -2.34 -11.15 2.65
C PRO A 172 -3.55 -10.30 3.11
N GLU A 173 -4.35 -10.82 4.06
CA GLU A 173 -5.52 -10.13 4.60
C GLU A 173 -5.17 -9.15 5.73
N ASP A 174 -3.95 -9.24 6.28
CA ASP A 174 -3.50 -8.32 7.32
C ASP A 174 -3.41 -6.89 6.78
N ASN A 175 -3.61 -5.92 7.68
CA ASN A 175 -3.43 -4.53 7.32
C ASN A 175 -1.95 -4.22 7.01
N ILE A 176 -1.73 -3.15 6.27
CA ILE A 176 -0.36 -2.80 5.80
C ILE A 176 0.60 -2.54 6.97
N PHE A 177 0.14 -2.03 8.10
CA PHE A 177 1.00 -1.72 9.24
C PHE A 177 1.47 -2.98 9.95
N ASP A 178 0.60 -4.00 10.08
CA ASP A 178 0.97 -5.29 10.67
C ASP A 178 2.03 -5.98 9.80
N ILE A 179 1.82 -6.01 8.48
CA ILE A 179 2.80 -6.59 7.55
C ILE A 179 4.11 -5.79 7.56
N PHE A 180 4.03 -4.46 7.55
CA PHE A 180 5.20 -3.58 7.55
C PHE A 180 6.05 -3.77 8.81
N SER A 181 5.42 -4.01 9.96
CA SER A 181 6.09 -4.26 11.23
C SER A 181 6.88 -5.57 11.29
N LEU A 182 6.59 -6.53 10.40
CA LEU A 182 7.37 -7.79 10.33
C LEU A 182 8.78 -7.59 9.77
N VAL A 183 9.03 -6.44 9.13
CA VAL A 183 10.29 -6.16 8.42
C VAL A 183 11.11 -5.10 9.13
N MET A 184 10.47 -4.15 9.81
CA MET A 184 11.09 -2.98 10.42
C MET A 184 11.43 -3.18 11.90
#